data_1464dc0ddc50e9d888b8b0bfe6d07e1c
#
_entry.id   1464dc0ddc50e9d888b8b0bfe6d07e1c
#
_cell.length_a   1.000
_cell.length_b   1.000
_cell.length_c   1.000
_cell.angle_alpha   90.00
_cell.angle_beta   90.00
_cell.angle_gamma   90.00
#
_symmetry.space_group_name_H-M   'P 1'
#
loop_
_entity.id
_entity.type
_entity.pdbx_description
1 polymer ?
#
loop_
_entity_poly.entity_id
_entity_poly.type
_entity_poly.pdbx_seq_one_letter_code
_entity_poly.pdbx_strand_id
1 'polypeptide(L)'
;MSLIFGEQEPEKIETIFDELDDLTRPTFERLKKNLDIQLAARYGIEENKLMPWHYQDRFFQEAPKVGSKYDMDTIYTGKNLADITSYFYKSIGTPIDDMLAKSDLYEKPGKNQHAYCIHIDRAGDVRALCNIKENAKRMDTMLHEFGHAIYDKLIDFSLPKTLVEPAHTFVTEAVAMFFGRLANNAQWIQDIFGIDDATKAEIYQSSHASSQLRQLVFSRWAQVMFRFEKSLYQDPEQDLQDLRWSLVEQYQLLHRPANREQAADRATKVHIATAPCYYHNYLLGELLASQFGDTLSKEFFGGQSFETCSIVNHPEI
;
A
#
# COMPACT_ATOMS: atom_id res chain seq x y z
N MET A 1 -13.21 -15.97 -14.49
CA MET A 1 -12.47 -15.47 -13.32
C MET A 1 -11.13 -16.20 -13.15
N SER A 2 -11.07 -17.52 -13.04
CA SER A 2 -9.83 -18.30 -12.89
C SER A 2 -8.72 -17.97 -13.93
N LEU A 3 -9.07 -17.72 -15.18
CA LEU A 3 -8.11 -17.34 -16.23
C LEU A 3 -7.44 -15.96 -15.99
N ILE A 4 -8.13 -15.04 -15.28
CA ILE A 4 -7.62 -13.70 -14.99
C ILE A 4 -6.75 -13.72 -13.71
N PHE A 5 -7.07 -14.60 -12.77
CA PHE A 5 -6.25 -14.83 -11.58
C PHE A 5 -4.97 -15.62 -11.84
N GLY A 6 -4.76 -16.07 -13.09
CA GLY A 6 -3.65 -16.97 -13.42
C GLY A 6 -3.81 -18.32 -12.72
N GLU A 7 -2.77 -18.75 -12.01
CA GLU A 7 -2.77 -20.02 -11.28
C GLU A 7 -3.46 -19.96 -9.90
N GLN A 8 -3.98 -18.77 -9.50
CA GLN A 8 -4.66 -18.60 -8.21
C GLN A 8 -6.09 -19.10 -8.28
N GLU A 9 -6.48 -19.87 -7.27
CA GLU A 9 -7.85 -20.32 -7.07
C GLU A 9 -8.62 -19.27 -6.24
N PRO A 10 -9.70 -18.67 -6.76
CA PRO A 10 -10.47 -17.65 -6.03
C PRO A 10 -10.93 -18.10 -4.63
N GLU A 11 -11.22 -19.37 -4.47
CA GLU A 11 -11.65 -19.98 -3.22
C GLU A 11 -10.52 -20.01 -2.17
N LYS A 12 -9.28 -20.21 -2.59
CA LYS A 12 -8.11 -20.14 -1.70
C LYS A 12 -7.86 -18.70 -1.25
N ILE A 13 -7.98 -17.73 -2.17
CA ILE A 13 -7.87 -16.31 -1.81
C ILE A 13 -8.95 -15.93 -0.79
N GLU A 14 -10.18 -16.38 -1.02
CA GLU A 14 -11.30 -16.11 -0.11
C GLU A 14 -11.04 -16.70 1.28
N THR A 15 -10.53 -17.92 1.37
CA THR A 15 -10.15 -18.55 2.65
C THR A 15 -9.10 -17.72 3.39
N ILE A 16 -8.03 -17.28 2.71
CA ILE A 16 -7.00 -16.40 3.32
C ILE A 16 -7.63 -15.10 3.80
N PHE A 17 -8.55 -14.52 3.03
CA PHE A 17 -9.22 -13.28 3.39
C PHE A 17 -10.17 -13.44 4.57
N ASP A 18 -10.88 -14.59 4.67
CA ASP A 18 -11.73 -14.91 5.81
C ASP A 18 -10.90 -15.10 7.09
N GLU A 19 -9.82 -15.88 7.02
CA GLU A 19 -8.91 -16.08 8.16
C GLU A 19 -8.29 -14.75 8.62
N LEU A 20 -7.87 -13.89 7.69
CA LEU A 20 -7.33 -12.58 8.02
C LEU A 20 -8.38 -11.67 8.67
N ASP A 21 -9.63 -11.72 8.19
CA ASP A 21 -10.73 -10.97 8.81
C ASP A 21 -10.95 -11.43 10.24
N ASP A 22 -11.09 -12.74 10.47
CA ASP A 22 -11.30 -13.32 11.79
C ASP A 22 -10.19 -12.95 12.78
N LEU A 23 -8.95 -13.09 12.37
CA LEU A 23 -7.77 -12.76 13.18
C LEU A 23 -7.67 -11.27 13.56
N THR A 24 -8.09 -10.40 12.65
CA THR A 24 -7.83 -8.95 12.81
C THR A 24 -9.08 -8.14 13.17
N ARG A 25 -10.28 -8.71 13.07
CA ARG A 25 -11.55 -8.02 13.32
C ARG A 25 -11.63 -7.41 14.72
N PRO A 26 -11.31 -8.11 15.83
CA PRO A 26 -11.43 -7.51 17.17
C PRO A 26 -10.51 -6.31 17.35
N THR A 27 -9.30 -6.36 16.75
CA THR A 27 -8.36 -5.25 16.79
C THR A 27 -8.83 -4.09 15.93
N PHE A 28 -9.36 -4.37 14.73
CA PHE A 28 -9.91 -3.34 13.86
C PHE A 28 -11.10 -2.63 14.52
N GLU A 29 -12.07 -3.35 15.08
CA GLU A 29 -13.22 -2.77 15.77
C GLU A 29 -12.81 -1.83 16.90
N ARG A 30 -11.86 -2.24 17.73
CA ARG A 30 -11.32 -1.41 18.81
C ARG A 30 -10.64 -0.15 18.30
N LEU A 31 -9.80 -0.25 17.28
CA LEU A 31 -9.08 0.90 16.70
C LEU A 31 -10.05 1.81 15.93
N LYS A 32 -11.00 1.22 15.20
CA LYS A 32 -12.06 1.97 14.49
C LYS A 32 -12.91 2.78 15.45
N LYS A 33 -13.31 2.20 16.58
CA LYS A 33 -14.07 2.92 17.62
C LYS A 33 -13.27 4.12 18.15
N ASN A 34 -11.97 3.95 18.43
CA ASN A 34 -11.12 5.05 18.87
C ASN A 34 -10.98 6.14 17.80
N LEU A 35 -10.88 5.75 16.54
CA LEU A 35 -10.88 6.65 15.40
C LEU A 35 -12.20 7.43 15.31
N ASP A 36 -13.34 6.76 15.46
CA ASP A 36 -14.67 7.37 15.39
C ASP A 36 -14.85 8.45 16.48
N ILE A 37 -14.43 8.16 17.70
CA ILE A 37 -14.45 9.16 18.81
C ILE A 37 -13.63 10.42 18.42
N GLN A 38 -12.44 10.23 17.85
CA GLN A 38 -11.58 11.35 17.47
C GLN A 38 -12.16 12.14 16.29
N LEU A 39 -12.74 11.45 15.30
CA LEU A 39 -13.40 12.11 14.16
C LEU A 39 -14.68 12.84 14.59
N ALA A 40 -15.51 12.21 15.42
CA ALA A 40 -16.71 12.84 15.96
C ALA A 40 -16.38 14.14 16.72
N ALA A 41 -15.35 14.10 17.58
CA ALA A 41 -14.85 15.28 18.27
C ALA A 41 -14.32 16.36 17.29
N ARG A 42 -13.56 15.96 16.25
CA ARG A 42 -13.03 16.88 15.23
C ARG A 42 -14.14 17.64 14.48
N TYR A 43 -15.22 16.90 14.13
CA TYR A 43 -16.34 17.48 13.37
C TYR A 43 -17.46 18.04 14.23
N GLY A 44 -17.40 17.88 15.57
CA GLY A 44 -18.42 18.36 16.47
C GLY A 44 -19.77 17.66 16.32
N ILE A 45 -19.76 16.36 16.02
CA ILE A 45 -20.96 15.52 15.81
C ILE A 45 -20.92 14.28 16.70
N GLU A 46 -22.06 13.61 16.85
CA GLU A 46 -22.13 12.30 17.51
C GLU A 46 -21.48 11.21 16.66
N GLU A 47 -20.91 10.16 17.28
CA GLU A 47 -20.27 9.04 16.58
C GLU A 47 -21.19 8.38 15.56
N ASN A 48 -22.48 8.20 15.90
CA ASN A 48 -23.50 7.59 15.02
C ASN A 48 -23.89 8.48 13.82
N LYS A 49 -23.38 9.70 13.72
CA LYS A 49 -23.55 10.63 12.60
C LYS A 49 -22.34 10.65 11.67
N LEU A 50 -21.32 9.89 11.99
CA LEU A 50 -20.19 9.73 11.07
C LEU A 50 -20.62 9.04 9.79
N MET A 51 -20.22 9.60 8.66
CA MET A 51 -20.49 9.12 7.31
C MET A 51 -19.17 8.94 6.55
N PRO A 52 -19.13 8.21 5.45
CA PRO A 52 -17.89 7.92 4.72
C PRO A 52 -17.00 9.13 4.44
N TRP A 53 -17.58 10.29 4.17
CA TRP A 53 -16.81 11.52 3.89
C TRP A 53 -16.08 12.12 5.09
N HIS A 54 -16.41 11.72 6.32
CA HIS A 54 -15.69 12.16 7.51
C HIS A 54 -14.33 11.45 7.70
N TYR A 55 -14.12 10.33 6.99
CA TYR A 55 -12.88 9.55 7.08
C TYR A 55 -11.77 10.04 6.15
N GLN A 56 -11.96 11.20 5.49
CA GLN A 56 -10.97 11.94 4.69
C GLN A 56 -10.54 11.25 3.38
N ASP A 57 -10.72 9.95 3.25
CA ASP A 57 -10.55 9.22 2.00
C ASP A 57 -11.91 8.70 1.52
N ARG A 58 -12.21 8.90 0.23
CA ARG A 58 -13.46 8.53 -0.42
C ARG A 58 -13.87 7.07 -0.17
N PHE A 59 -12.88 6.20 -0.08
CA PHE A 59 -13.08 4.75 0.01
C PHE A 59 -12.75 4.20 1.39
N PHE A 60 -12.24 5.04 2.30
CA PHE A 60 -11.65 4.60 3.55
C PHE A 60 -10.64 3.46 3.33
N GLN A 61 -9.79 3.62 2.31
CA GLN A 61 -8.66 2.74 2.03
C GLN A 61 -7.40 3.21 2.75
N GLU A 62 -7.34 4.50 3.09
CA GLU A 62 -6.28 5.13 3.87
C GLU A 62 -6.83 5.54 5.23
N ALA A 63 -6.05 5.33 6.29
CA ALA A 63 -6.42 5.78 7.62
C ALA A 63 -6.34 7.31 7.72
N PRO A 64 -7.35 7.97 8.29
CA PRO A 64 -7.30 9.41 8.55
C PRO A 64 -6.13 9.78 9.47
N LYS A 65 -5.50 10.91 9.20
CA LYS A 65 -4.46 11.47 10.09
C LYS A 65 -5.13 12.03 11.36
N VAL A 66 -5.21 11.23 12.40
CA VAL A 66 -5.71 11.61 13.72
C VAL A 66 -4.73 11.16 14.81
N GLY A 67 -4.54 12.01 15.81
CA GLY A 67 -3.76 11.66 17.01
C GLY A 67 -2.26 11.50 16.81
N SER A 68 -1.71 11.68 15.62
CA SER A 68 -0.27 11.68 15.38
C SER A 68 0.34 12.95 16.02
N LYS A 69 1.32 12.75 16.89
CA LYS A 69 2.06 13.85 17.53
C LYS A 69 3.22 14.35 16.67
N TYR A 70 3.67 13.55 15.71
CA TYR A 70 4.79 13.87 14.84
C TYR A 70 4.30 13.98 13.39
N ASP A 71 4.61 15.10 12.75
CA ASP A 71 4.30 15.28 11.32
C ASP A 71 5.45 14.71 10.48
N MET A 72 5.22 13.52 9.92
CA MET A 72 6.19 12.81 9.09
C MET A 72 6.62 13.60 7.85
N ASP A 73 5.80 14.52 7.35
CA ASP A 73 6.11 15.31 6.17
C ASP A 73 7.29 16.26 6.43
N THR A 74 7.52 16.68 7.69
CA THR A 74 8.63 17.55 8.09
C THR A 74 10.00 16.96 7.81
N ILE A 75 10.13 15.62 7.83
CA ILE A 75 11.39 14.91 7.53
C ILE A 75 11.80 15.10 6.07
N TYR A 76 10.82 15.15 5.18
CA TYR A 76 11.02 15.15 3.73
C TYR A 76 10.95 16.55 3.12
N THR A 77 10.47 17.55 3.87
CA THR A 77 10.39 18.94 3.41
C THR A 77 11.79 19.49 3.08
N GLY A 78 11.95 20.08 1.91
CA GLY A 78 13.23 20.60 1.41
C GLY A 78 14.20 19.50 0.97
N LYS A 79 13.78 18.25 0.79
CA LYS A 79 14.63 17.13 0.39
C LYS A 79 14.36 16.72 -1.05
N ASN A 80 15.42 16.33 -1.76
CA ASN A 80 15.29 15.72 -3.08
C ASN A 80 15.02 14.22 -2.94
N LEU A 81 13.76 13.81 -3.13
CA LEU A 81 13.35 12.42 -2.97
C LEU A 81 14.02 11.48 -3.98
N ALA A 82 14.34 11.95 -5.19
CA ALA A 82 15.03 11.15 -6.20
C ALA A 82 16.46 10.80 -5.77
N ASP A 83 17.20 11.78 -5.21
CA ASP A 83 18.55 11.55 -4.70
C ASP A 83 18.56 10.59 -3.51
N ILE A 84 17.59 10.72 -2.61
CA ILE A 84 17.41 9.80 -1.45
C ILE A 84 17.15 8.39 -1.95
N THR A 85 16.25 8.23 -2.92
CA THR A 85 15.91 6.92 -3.49
C THR A 85 17.10 6.29 -4.17
N SER A 86 17.86 7.06 -4.99
CA SER A 86 19.10 6.60 -5.61
C SER A 86 20.13 6.16 -4.57
N TYR A 87 20.38 7.00 -3.56
CA TYR A 87 21.30 6.66 -2.48
C TYR A 87 20.93 5.35 -1.77
N PHE A 88 19.65 5.22 -1.39
CA PHE A 88 19.15 4.04 -0.70
C PHE A 88 19.35 2.77 -1.52
N TYR A 89 18.82 2.71 -2.75
CA TYR A 89 18.94 1.52 -3.60
C TYR A 89 20.40 1.17 -3.93
N LYS A 90 21.26 2.19 -4.11
CA LYS A 90 22.69 1.96 -4.26
C LYS A 90 23.31 1.36 -3.00
N SER A 91 22.88 1.78 -1.82
CA SER A 91 23.42 1.31 -0.53
C SER A 91 23.14 -0.17 -0.27
N ILE A 92 22.10 -0.71 -0.89
CA ILE A 92 21.74 -2.14 -0.83
C ILE A 92 22.18 -2.92 -2.07
N GLY A 93 23.10 -2.37 -2.89
CA GLY A 93 23.67 -3.07 -4.03
C GLY A 93 22.81 -3.10 -5.30
N THR A 94 21.68 -2.38 -5.35
CA THR A 94 20.76 -2.33 -6.49
C THR A 94 20.65 -0.91 -7.07
N PRO A 95 21.70 -0.36 -7.73
CA PRO A 95 21.65 1.01 -8.24
C PRO A 95 20.57 1.19 -9.31
N ILE A 96 19.88 2.34 -9.25
CA ILE A 96 18.72 2.67 -10.09
C ILE A 96 18.92 3.90 -10.98
N ASP A 97 20.13 4.45 -11.06
CA ASP A 97 20.40 5.73 -11.73
C ASP A 97 19.98 5.74 -13.20
N ASP A 98 20.14 4.63 -13.90
CA ASP A 98 19.71 4.48 -15.31
C ASP A 98 18.18 4.44 -15.47
N MET A 99 17.47 3.88 -14.49
CA MET A 99 15.99 3.87 -14.45
C MET A 99 15.46 5.27 -14.08
N LEU A 100 16.05 5.93 -13.08
CA LEU A 100 15.70 7.30 -12.70
C LEU A 100 15.83 8.27 -13.88
N ALA A 101 16.92 8.18 -14.64
CA ALA A 101 17.17 9.06 -15.78
C ALA A 101 16.13 8.96 -16.90
N LYS A 102 15.43 7.83 -17.00
CA LYS A 102 14.40 7.55 -18.00
C LYS A 102 12.97 7.74 -17.47
N SER A 103 12.81 7.90 -16.16
CA SER A 103 11.52 7.97 -15.47
C SER A 103 10.92 9.38 -15.51
N ASP A 104 9.58 9.44 -15.46
CA ASP A 104 8.83 10.69 -15.41
C ASP A 104 8.35 10.94 -13.97
N LEU A 105 9.13 11.71 -13.21
CA LEU A 105 9.00 11.80 -11.77
C LEU A 105 8.10 12.95 -11.28
N TYR A 106 8.01 14.06 -12.03
CA TYR A 106 7.39 15.29 -11.55
C TYR A 106 6.02 15.54 -12.17
N GLU A 107 5.17 16.25 -11.43
CA GLU A 107 3.82 16.63 -11.87
C GLU A 107 3.88 17.58 -13.09
N LYS A 108 3.00 17.33 -14.06
CA LYS A 108 2.81 18.20 -15.23
C LYS A 108 1.37 18.06 -15.77
N PRO A 109 0.86 19.08 -16.51
CA PRO A 109 -0.46 19.01 -17.09
C PRO A 109 -0.66 17.78 -18.00
N GLY A 110 -1.82 17.13 -17.88
CA GLY A 110 -2.20 15.97 -18.70
C GLY A 110 -1.55 14.65 -18.29
N LYS A 111 -0.72 14.64 -17.26
CA LYS A 111 -0.06 13.43 -16.75
C LYS A 111 -1.02 12.59 -15.89
N ASN A 112 -0.88 11.27 -15.96
CA ASN A 112 -1.59 10.36 -15.08
C ASN A 112 -1.26 10.65 -13.61
N GLN A 113 -2.27 10.68 -12.76
CA GLN A 113 -2.11 10.95 -11.33
C GLN A 113 -1.70 9.72 -10.53
N HIS A 114 -1.97 8.51 -11.02
CA HIS A 114 -1.46 7.27 -10.43
C HIS A 114 0.00 7.07 -10.83
N ALA A 115 0.83 6.76 -9.84
CA ALA A 115 2.17 6.26 -10.08
C ALA A 115 2.09 4.81 -10.57
N TYR A 116 3.05 4.41 -11.38
CA TYR A 116 3.24 3.02 -11.78
C TYR A 116 4.67 2.81 -12.32
N CYS A 117 5.13 1.59 -12.23
CA CYS A 117 6.33 1.11 -12.92
C CYS A 117 5.95 0.34 -14.18
N ILE A 118 6.77 0.40 -15.20
CA ILE A 118 6.57 -0.33 -16.45
C ILE A 118 7.90 -0.83 -17.01
N HIS A 119 7.93 -2.09 -17.44
CA HIS A 119 9.01 -2.68 -18.20
C HIS A 119 8.68 -2.59 -19.69
N ILE A 120 9.32 -1.67 -20.40
CA ILE A 120 8.95 -1.27 -21.79
C ILE A 120 9.19 -2.39 -22.78
N ASP A 121 10.36 -3.02 -22.75
CA ASP A 121 10.85 -3.92 -23.79
C ASP A 121 11.06 -5.36 -23.32
N ARG A 122 10.87 -5.64 -22.03
CA ARG A 122 11.19 -6.94 -21.39
C ARG A 122 12.65 -7.35 -21.61
N ALA A 123 13.52 -6.36 -21.71
CA ALA A 123 14.97 -6.54 -21.91
C ALA A 123 15.79 -5.53 -21.06
N GLY A 124 15.19 -4.93 -20.05
CA GLY A 124 15.85 -4.07 -19.06
C GLY A 124 15.56 -2.58 -19.20
N ASP A 125 14.70 -2.14 -20.13
CA ASP A 125 14.20 -0.75 -20.13
C ASP A 125 13.01 -0.62 -19.18
N VAL A 126 13.32 -0.39 -17.89
CA VAL A 126 12.34 -0.21 -16.83
C VAL A 126 12.23 1.27 -16.47
N ARG A 127 11.00 1.77 -16.33
CA ARG A 127 10.71 3.17 -16.04
C ARG A 127 9.58 3.32 -15.04
N ALA A 128 9.67 4.34 -14.18
CA ALA A 128 8.60 4.73 -13.26
C ALA A 128 7.97 6.07 -13.70
N LEU A 129 6.64 6.14 -13.57
CA LEU A 129 5.90 7.38 -13.61
C LEU A 129 5.43 7.72 -12.20
N CYS A 130 5.87 8.86 -11.68
CA CYS A 130 5.48 9.35 -10.37
C CYS A 130 4.96 10.79 -10.45
N ASN A 131 4.46 11.32 -9.34
CA ASN A 131 4.13 12.74 -9.15
C ASN A 131 4.68 13.15 -7.79
N ILE A 132 6.02 13.20 -7.68
CA ILE A 132 6.70 13.39 -6.41
C ILE A 132 6.53 14.81 -5.86
N LYS A 133 6.40 14.88 -4.54
CA LYS A 133 6.39 16.08 -3.71
C LYS A 133 7.14 15.76 -2.42
N GLU A 134 7.66 16.76 -1.76
CA GLU A 134 8.50 16.64 -0.57
C GLU A 134 7.68 16.25 0.67
N ASN A 135 7.16 15.02 0.70
CA ASN A 135 6.38 14.48 1.82
C ASN A 135 6.54 12.96 1.95
N ALA A 136 6.16 12.42 3.11
CA ALA A 136 6.30 11.01 3.45
C ALA A 136 5.54 10.08 2.49
N LYS A 137 4.32 10.47 2.07
CA LYS A 137 3.53 9.68 1.12
C LYS A 137 4.22 9.52 -0.24
N ARG A 138 4.88 10.58 -0.72
CA ARG A 138 5.60 10.52 -2.01
C ARG A 138 6.95 9.83 -1.90
N MET A 139 7.57 9.83 -0.72
CA MET A 139 8.74 8.98 -0.46
C MET A 139 8.35 7.49 -0.47
N ASP A 140 7.27 7.12 0.20
CA ASP A 140 6.67 5.77 0.14
C ASP A 140 6.41 5.37 -1.32
N THR A 141 5.73 6.23 -2.11
CA THR A 141 5.49 6.00 -3.53
C THR A 141 6.79 5.77 -4.31
N MET A 142 7.81 6.59 -4.10
CA MET A 142 9.10 6.45 -4.79
C MET A 142 9.78 5.11 -4.47
N LEU A 143 9.85 4.74 -3.19
CA LEU A 143 10.43 3.45 -2.79
C LEU A 143 9.63 2.28 -3.34
N HIS A 144 8.30 2.38 -3.37
CA HIS A 144 7.39 1.37 -3.92
C HIS A 144 7.61 1.18 -5.42
N GLU A 145 7.54 2.25 -6.23
CA GLU A 145 7.67 2.13 -7.68
C GLU A 145 9.06 1.66 -8.11
N PHE A 146 10.11 2.10 -7.40
CA PHE A 146 11.45 1.59 -7.65
C PHE A 146 11.68 0.19 -7.05
N GLY A 147 10.88 -0.26 -6.11
CA GLY A 147 10.78 -1.66 -5.70
C GLY A 147 10.31 -2.57 -6.84
N HIS A 148 9.24 -2.19 -7.55
CA HIS A 148 8.86 -2.84 -8.80
C HIS A 148 9.97 -2.79 -9.84
N ALA A 149 10.62 -1.64 -9.98
CA ALA A 149 11.63 -1.43 -11.00
C ALA A 149 12.86 -2.33 -10.81
N ILE A 150 13.37 -2.50 -9.59
CA ILE A 150 14.48 -3.42 -9.33
C ILE A 150 14.06 -4.88 -9.49
N TYR A 151 12.83 -5.25 -9.07
CA TYR A 151 12.31 -6.58 -9.30
C TYR A 151 12.33 -6.93 -10.79
N ASP A 152 11.75 -6.08 -11.64
CA ASP A 152 11.71 -6.27 -13.09
C ASP A 152 13.11 -6.29 -13.72
N LYS A 153 14.01 -5.41 -13.25
CA LYS A 153 15.36 -5.31 -13.80
C LYS A 153 16.27 -6.48 -13.45
N LEU A 154 16.04 -7.11 -12.29
CA LEU A 154 16.83 -8.25 -11.81
C LEU A 154 16.34 -9.60 -12.32
N ILE A 155 15.25 -9.66 -13.09
CA ILE A 155 14.85 -10.87 -13.79
C ILE A 155 15.95 -11.29 -14.76
N ASP A 156 16.30 -12.57 -14.76
CA ASP A 156 17.30 -13.12 -15.68
C ASP A 156 16.75 -13.17 -17.13
N PHE A 157 17.18 -12.24 -17.97
CA PHE A 157 16.76 -12.15 -19.37
C PHE A 157 17.32 -13.28 -20.26
N SER A 158 18.17 -14.17 -19.75
CA SER A 158 18.57 -15.38 -20.45
C SER A 158 17.49 -16.47 -20.44
N LEU A 159 16.47 -16.33 -19.59
CA LEU A 159 15.32 -17.21 -19.52
C LEU A 159 14.48 -17.15 -20.80
N PRO A 160 13.71 -18.21 -21.12
CA PRO A 160 12.71 -18.15 -22.18
C PRO A 160 11.77 -16.95 -21.99
N LYS A 161 11.39 -16.29 -23.08
CA LYS A 161 10.59 -15.04 -23.05
C LYS A 161 9.32 -15.15 -22.20
N THR A 162 8.71 -16.32 -22.11
CA THR A 162 7.52 -16.57 -21.28
C THR A 162 7.80 -16.61 -19.79
N LEU A 163 9.08 -16.65 -19.38
CA LEU A 163 9.51 -16.66 -17.98
C LEU A 163 10.19 -15.35 -17.56
N VAL A 164 10.34 -14.37 -18.47
CA VAL A 164 10.86 -13.01 -18.18
C VAL A 164 9.71 -12.07 -17.73
N GLU A 165 8.72 -12.61 -17.10
CA GLU A 165 7.62 -11.87 -16.46
C GLU A 165 7.71 -12.08 -14.95
N PRO A 166 7.18 -11.16 -14.13
CA PRO A 166 7.06 -11.41 -12.70
C PRO A 166 6.36 -12.75 -12.42
N ALA A 167 6.85 -13.47 -11.41
CA ALA A 167 6.29 -14.78 -11.04
C ALA A 167 4.77 -14.71 -10.81
N HIS A 168 4.32 -13.63 -10.18
CA HIS A 168 2.91 -13.24 -10.07
C HIS A 168 2.81 -11.78 -9.66
N THR A 169 1.69 -11.11 -9.97
CA THR A 169 1.46 -9.69 -9.63
C THR A 169 1.62 -9.44 -8.14
N PHE A 170 1.11 -10.28 -7.25
CA PHE A 170 1.25 -10.07 -5.81
C PHE A 170 2.70 -10.17 -5.32
N VAL A 171 3.58 -10.87 -6.02
CA VAL A 171 5.00 -10.98 -5.64
C VAL A 171 5.73 -9.67 -5.91
N THR A 172 5.53 -9.08 -7.09
CA THR A 172 6.12 -7.77 -7.37
C THR A 172 5.52 -6.66 -6.48
N GLU A 173 4.22 -6.74 -6.16
CA GLU A 173 3.59 -5.87 -5.16
C GLU A 173 4.22 -6.05 -3.77
N ALA A 174 4.52 -7.30 -3.37
CA ALA A 174 5.14 -7.55 -2.07
C ALA A 174 6.52 -6.89 -1.96
N VAL A 175 7.35 -6.99 -3.00
CA VAL A 175 8.66 -6.32 -3.04
C VAL A 175 8.49 -4.80 -2.98
N ALA A 176 7.59 -4.24 -3.78
CA ALA A 176 7.31 -2.82 -3.80
C ALA A 176 6.80 -2.30 -2.44
N MET A 177 5.86 -3.01 -1.81
CA MET A 177 5.32 -2.67 -0.49
C MET A 177 6.36 -2.82 0.62
N PHE A 178 7.23 -3.82 0.53
CA PHE A 178 8.34 -3.97 1.46
C PHE A 178 9.24 -2.72 1.47
N PHE A 179 9.61 -2.22 0.30
CA PHE A 179 10.42 -0.99 0.19
C PHE A 179 9.62 0.27 0.55
N GLY A 180 8.37 0.39 0.10
CA GLY A 180 7.53 1.55 0.40
C GLY A 180 7.36 1.81 1.89
N ARG A 181 7.20 0.75 2.70
CA ARG A 181 7.06 0.85 4.18
C ARG A 181 8.25 1.54 4.84
N LEU A 182 9.45 1.46 4.26
CA LEU A 182 10.66 2.05 4.82
C LEU A 182 10.58 3.57 4.97
N ALA A 183 9.81 4.26 4.13
CA ALA A 183 9.56 5.69 4.27
C ALA A 183 8.98 6.11 5.64
N ASN A 184 8.39 5.17 6.37
CA ASN A 184 7.83 5.39 7.70
C ASN A 184 8.58 4.60 8.80
N ASN A 185 9.67 3.94 8.46
CA ASN A 185 10.50 3.18 9.41
C ASN A 185 11.50 4.12 10.09
N ALA A 186 11.43 4.22 11.43
CA ALA A 186 12.24 5.17 12.19
C ALA A 186 13.75 4.89 12.12
N GLN A 187 14.16 3.61 12.02
CA GLN A 187 15.55 3.25 11.88
C GLN A 187 16.07 3.61 10.49
N TRP A 188 15.32 3.30 9.43
CA TRP A 188 15.67 3.71 8.06
C TRP A 188 15.82 5.23 7.95
N ILE A 189 14.88 5.97 8.54
CA ILE A 189 14.94 7.45 8.58
C ILE A 189 16.20 7.93 9.30
N GLN A 190 16.57 7.31 10.42
CA GLN A 190 17.80 7.65 11.13
C GLN A 190 19.04 7.40 10.26
N ASP A 191 19.09 6.26 9.59
CA ASP A 191 20.26 5.87 8.77
C ASP A 191 20.41 6.77 7.51
N ILE A 192 19.27 7.22 6.94
CA ILE A 192 19.27 8.10 5.77
C ILE A 192 19.58 9.58 6.14
N PHE A 193 18.99 10.08 7.23
CA PHE A 193 19.01 11.51 7.54
C PHE A 193 19.92 11.89 8.73
N GLY A 194 20.43 10.91 9.48
CA GLY A 194 21.28 11.15 10.64
C GLY A 194 20.57 11.84 11.79
N ILE A 195 19.27 11.59 11.97
CA ILE A 195 18.50 12.13 13.10
C ILE A 195 18.98 11.53 14.44
N ASP A 196 18.78 12.25 15.53
CA ASP A 196 19.13 11.78 16.86
C ASP A 196 18.17 10.70 17.40
N ASP A 197 18.57 10.01 18.47
CA ASP A 197 17.79 8.92 19.06
C ASP A 197 16.46 9.39 19.67
N ALA A 198 16.38 10.62 20.15
CA ALA A 198 15.15 11.18 20.70
C ALA A 198 14.11 11.39 19.59
N THR A 199 14.51 12.00 18.49
CA THR A 199 13.69 12.18 17.29
C THR A 199 13.27 10.84 16.69
N LYS A 200 14.19 9.84 16.62
CA LYS A 200 13.84 8.49 16.18
C LYS A 200 12.77 7.86 17.07
N ALA A 201 12.89 7.98 18.38
CA ALA A 201 11.90 7.42 19.31
C ALA A 201 10.49 8.05 19.12
N GLU A 202 10.42 9.37 18.90
CA GLU A 202 9.16 10.06 18.59
C GLU A 202 8.55 9.58 17.29
N ILE A 203 9.36 9.46 16.24
CA ILE A 203 8.94 8.93 14.93
C ILE A 203 8.42 7.50 15.10
N TYR A 204 9.14 6.62 15.78
CA TYR A 204 8.73 5.24 15.98
C TYR A 204 7.37 5.14 16.68
N GLN A 205 7.17 5.87 17.77
CA GLN A 205 5.91 5.88 18.49
C GLN A 205 4.74 6.35 17.60
N SER A 206 4.97 7.39 16.80
CA SER A 206 3.95 7.96 15.91
C SER A 206 3.68 7.06 14.70
N SER A 207 4.72 6.52 14.05
CA SER A 207 4.60 5.72 12.83
C SER A 207 4.07 4.32 13.11
N HIS A 208 4.46 3.68 14.21
CA HIS A 208 4.01 2.33 14.57
C HIS A 208 2.48 2.25 14.72
N ALA A 209 1.89 3.11 15.57
CA ALA A 209 0.44 3.12 15.76
C ALA A 209 -0.32 3.49 14.47
N SER A 210 0.20 4.46 13.71
CA SER A 210 -0.39 4.88 12.44
C SER A 210 -0.29 3.77 11.37
N SER A 211 0.82 3.02 11.35
CA SER A 211 1.04 1.93 10.41
C SER A 211 0.09 0.77 10.67
N GLN A 212 -0.10 0.37 11.93
CA GLN A 212 -1.06 -0.67 12.31
C GLN A 212 -2.48 -0.31 11.88
N LEU A 213 -2.93 0.90 12.19
CA LEU A 213 -4.26 1.36 11.77
C LEU A 213 -4.39 1.38 10.25
N ARG A 214 -3.39 1.87 9.53
CA ARG A 214 -3.38 1.96 8.06
C ARG A 214 -3.49 0.58 7.42
N GLN A 215 -2.72 -0.41 7.87
CA GLN A 215 -2.77 -1.78 7.34
C GLN A 215 -4.14 -2.43 7.60
N LEU A 216 -4.72 -2.24 8.79
CA LEU A 216 -6.04 -2.76 9.10
C LEU A 216 -7.13 -2.09 8.25
N VAL A 217 -7.11 -0.77 8.12
CA VAL A 217 -8.05 -0.03 7.26
C VAL A 217 -7.94 -0.51 5.81
N PHE A 218 -6.72 -0.63 5.29
CA PHE A 218 -6.50 -1.12 3.93
C PHE A 218 -6.98 -2.56 3.74
N SER A 219 -6.73 -3.45 4.71
CA SER A 219 -7.20 -4.83 4.63
C SER A 219 -8.73 -4.91 4.51
N ARG A 220 -9.48 -4.04 5.21
CA ARG A 220 -10.96 -3.98 5.11
C ARG A 220 -11.41 -3.52 3.73
N TRP A 221 -10.75 -2.51 3.20
CA TRP A 221 -11.04 -2.08 1.84
C TRP A 221 -10.74 -3.16 0.80
N ALA A 222 -9.64 -3.89 0.93
CA ALA A 222 -9.31 -5.02 0.05
C ALA A 222 -10.37 -6.12 0.10
N GLN A 223 -10.96 -6.42 1.28
CA GLN A 223 -12.10 -7.32 1.43
C GLN A 223 -13.29 -6.84 0.59
N VAL A 224 -13.65 -5.57 0.71
CA VAL A 224 -14.75 -4.97 -0.06
C VAL A 224 -14.51 -5.11 -1.56
N MET A 225 -13.32 -4.75 -2.03
CA MET A 225 -13.00 -4.77 -3.46
C MET A 225 -13.01 -6.17 -4.06
N PHE A 226 -12.33 -7.12 -3.40
CA PHE A 226 -12.25 -8.49 -3.87
C PHE A 226 -13.64 -9.15 -3.93
N ARG A 227 -14.42 -9.04 -2.84
CA ARG A 227 -15.75 -9.67 -2.77
C ARG A 227 -16.75 -9.02 -3.70
N PHE A 228 -16.71 -7.69 -3.82
CA PHE A 228 -17.54 -6.97 -4.77
C PHE A 228 -17.25 -7.42 -6.21
N GLU A 229 -15.99 -7.45 -6.60
CA GLU A 229 -15.60 -7.79 -7.97
C GLU A 229 -15.90 -9.27 -8.29
N LYS A 230 -15.64 -10.19 -7.34
CA LYS A 230 -16.01 -11.61 -7.47
C LYS A 230 -17.51 -11.76 -7.71
N SER A 231 -18.34 -11.11 -6.88
CA SER A 231 -19.80 -11.19 -6.99
C SER A 231 -20.32 -10.52 -8.26
N LEU A 232 -19.72 -9.41 -8.69
CA LEU A 232 -20.04 -8.74 -9.95
C LEU A 232 -19.90 -9.69 -11.15
N TYR A 233 -18.81 -10.50 -11.18
CA TYR A 233 -18.62 -11.44 -12.30
C TYR A 233 -19.47 -12.71 -12.18
N GLN A 234 -19.94 -13.06 -10.98
CA GLN A 234 -20.86 -14.19 -10.79
C GLN A 234 -22.27 -13.87 -11.20
N ASP A 235 -22.75 -12.67 -10.88
CA ASP A 235 -24.08 -12.18 -11.23
C ASP A 235 -24.06 -10.65 -11.48
N PRO A 236 -23.83 -10.20 -12.71
CA PRO A 236 -23.79 -8.78 -13.06
C PRO A 236 -25.14 -8.07 -12.99
N GLU A 237 -26.24 -8.81 -12.95
CA GLU A 237 -27.60 -8.25 -12.95
C GLU A 237 -28.14 -8.04 -11.52
N GLN A 238 -27.42 -8.48 -10.48
CA GLN A 238 -27.82 -8.25 -9.08
C GLN A 238 -27.79 -6.76 -8.72
N ASP A 239 -28.39 -6.37 -7.58
CA ASP A 239 -28.26 -5.00 -7.08
C ASP A 239 -26.83 -4.72 -6.59
N LEU A 240 -25.99 -4.27 -7.53
CA LEU A 240 -24.59 -3.96 -7.26
C LEU A 240 -24.40 -2.76 -6.33
N GLN A 241 -25.39 -1.87 -6.24
CA GLN A 241 -25.31 -0.73 -5.32
C GLN A 241 -25.55 -1.21 -3.87
N ASP A 242 -26.53 -2.07 -3.68
CA ASP A 242 -26.77 -2.68 -2.38
C ASP A 242 -25.63 -3.59 -1.96
N LEU A 243 -25.15 -4.46 -2.85
CA LEU A 243 -23.99 -5.31 -2.62
C LEU A 243 -22.78 -4.51 -2.12
N ARG A 244 -22.44 -3.41 -2.83
CA ARG A 244 -21.31 -2.57 -2.44
C ARG A 244 -21.44 -2.03 -1.01
N TRP A 245 -22.61 -1.46 -0.67
CA TRP A 245 -22.78 -0.86 0.63
C TRP A 245 -22.88 -1.91 1.74
N SER A 246 -23.48 -3.07 1.48
CA SER A 246 -23.49 -4.19 2.43
C SER A 246 -22.07 -4.66 2.78
N LEU A 247 -21.19 -4.77 1.78
CA LEU A 247 -19.77 -5.10 2.01
C LEU A 247 -19.03 -4.00 2.78
N VAL A 248 -19.28 -2.72 2.48
CA VAL A 248 -18.70 -1.58 3.20
C VAL A 248 -19.16 -1.57 4.68
N GLU A 249 -20.44 -1.80 4.94
CA GLU A 249 -20.98 -1.91 6.30
C GLU A 249 -20.37 -3.09 7.05
N GLN A 250 -20.23 -4.24 6.40
CA GLN A 250 -19.72 -5.46 7.00
C GLN A 250 -18.22 -5.38 7.34
N TYR A 251 -17.39 -4.93 6.39
CA TYR A 251 -15.93 -4.98 6.53
C TYR A 251 -15.32 -3.68 7.05
N GLN A 252 -15.83 -2.53 6.61
CA GLN A 252 -15.29 -1.23 7.02
C GLN A 252 -16.03 -0.59 8.19
N LEU A 253 -17.18 -1.12 8.59
CA LEU A 253 -18.03 -0.60 9.67
C LEU A 253 -18.41 0.88 9.42
N LEU A 254 -18.70 1.22 8.17
CA LEU A 254 -19.15 2.55 7.77
C LEU A 254 -20.65 2.54 7.54
N HIS A 255 -21.32 3.64 7.88
CA HIS A 255 -22.74 3.80 7.64
C HIS A 255 -23.02 4.11 6.16
N ARG A 256 -24.01 3.42 5.59
CA ARG A 256 -24.53 3.73 4.26
C ARG A 256 -25.19 5.10 4.25
N PRO A 257 -24.79 6.02 3.34
CA PRO A 257 -25.50 7.28 3.19
C PRO A 257 -26.91 7.10 2.62
N ALA A 258 -27.87 7.84 3.15
CA ALA A 258 -29.24 7.83 2.64
C ALA A 258 -29.34 8.43 1.22
N ASN A 259 -30.40 8.06 0.49
CA ASN A 259 -30.75 8.58 -0.85
C ASN A 259 -29.65 8.37 -1.91
N ARG A 260 -28.99 7.19 -1.86
CA ARG A 260 -27.96 6.82 -2.83
C ARG A 260 -28.28 5.56 -3.64
N GLU A 261 -29.54 5.12 -3.63
CA GLU A 261 -30.00 3.90 -4.30
C GLU A 261 -29.77 3.98 -5.83
N GLN A 262 -29.89 5.19 -6.41
CA GLN A 262 -29.66 5.45 -7.82
C GLN A 262 -28.25 5.96 -8.14
N ALA A 263 -27.38 6.10 -7.13
CA ALA A 263 -26.03 6.56 -7.35
C ALA A 263 -25.13 5.44 -7.92
N ALA A 264 -24.07 5.83 -8.61
CA ALA A 264 -23.11 4.90 -9.21
C ALA A 264 -21.88 4.66 -8.29
N ASP A 265 -22.07 4.59 -6.96
CA ASP A 265 -20.97 4.43 -6.01
C ASP A 265 -20.12 3.19 -6.28
N ARG A 266 -20.79 2.11 -6.73
CA ARG A 266 -20.16 0.86 -7.16
C ARG A 266 -19.13 1.01 -8.29
N ALA A 267 -19.27 2.04 -9.12
CA ALA A 267 -18.43 2.27 -10.29
C ALA A 267 -17.34 3.35 -10.07
N THR A 268 -17.22 3.90 -8.85
CA THR A 268 -16.33 5.05 -8.61
C THR A 268 -14.86 4.68 -8.46
N LYS A 269 -14.55 3.40 -8.17
CA LYS A 269 -13.16 2.94 -8.09
C LYS A 269 -12.67 2.51 -9.48
N VAL A 270 -11.71 3.24 -10.00
CA VAL A 270 -11.18 3.07 -11.36
C VAL A 270 -10.68 1.64 -11.65
N HIS A 271 -10.16 0.94 -10.66
CA HIS A 271 -9.59 -0.40 -10.80
C HIS A 271 -10.58 -1.43 -11.37
N ILE A 272 -11.85 -1.34 -11.01
CA ILE A 272 -12.87 -2.25 -11.56
C ILE A 272 -12.92 -2.20 -13.10
N ALA A 273 -12.70 -1.01 -13.69
CA ALA A 273 -12.76 -0.82 -15.13
C ALA A 273 -11.40 -0.95 -15.85
N THR A 274 -10.30 -0.56 -15.18
CA THR A 274 -8.98 -0.44 -15.81
C THR A 274 -7.99 -1.55 -15.43
N ALA A 275 -8.22 -2.21 -14.29
CA ALA A 275 -7.36 -3.27 -13.77
C ALA A 275 -8.22 -4.36 -13.10
N PRO A 276 -9.02 -5.10 -13.91
CA PRO A 276 -9.93 -6.12 -13.38
C PRO A 276 -9.18 -7.23 -12.68
N CYS A 277 -9.76 -7.76 -11.61
CA CYS A 277 -9.20 -8.85 -10.79
C CYS A 277 -7.79 -8.54 -10.25
N TYR A 278 -7.52 -7.29 -9.92
CA TYR A 278 -6.19 -6.86 -9.45
C TYR A 278 -6.11 -6.72 -7.94
N TYR A 279 -7.18 -6.26 -7.29
CA TYR A 279 -7.13 -5.68 -5.95
C TYR A 279 -6.70 -6.64 -4.82
N HIS A 280 -6.98 -7.93 -4.95
CA HIS A 280 -6.52 -8.94 -4.00
C HIS A 280 -4.99 -9.04 -3.94
N ASN A 281 -4.28 -8.71 -5.05
CA ASN A 281 -2.83 -8.76 -5.10
C ASN A 281 -2.17 -7.77 -4.13
N TYR A 282 -2.79 -6.62 -3.88
CA TYR A 282 -2.30 -5.69 -2.87
C TYR A 282 -2.29 -6.30 -1.47
N LEU A 283 -3.38 -6.97 -1.07
CA LEU A 283 -3.44 -7.57 0.27
C LEU A 283 -2.54 -8.78 0.40
N LEU A 284 -2.47 -9.64 -0.61
CA LEU A 284 -1.51 -10.75 -0.65
C LEU A 284 -0.07 -10.24 -0.66
N GLY A 285 0.20 -9.13 -1.38
CA GLY A 285 1.48 -8.43 -1.37
C GLY A 285 1.86 -7.92 0.01
N GLU A 286 0.93 -7.30 0.74
CA GLU A 286 1.14 -6.84 2.12
C GLU A 286 1.50 -8.00 3.08
N LEU A 287 0.82 -9.14 2.94
CA LEU A 287 1.12 -10.34 3.75
C LEU A 287 2.52 -10.88 3.43
N LEU A 288 2.87 -11.00 2.15
CA LEU A 288 4.17 -11.49 1.74
C LEU A 288 5.30 -10.50 2.07
N ALA A 289 5.08 -9.19 1.95
CA ALA A 289 6.02 -8.16 2.38
C ALA A 289 6.31 -8.25 3.89
N SER A 290 5.30 -8.61 4.70
CA SER A 290 5.47 -8.84 6.13
C SER A 290 6.29 -10.10 6.41
N GLN A 291 6.11 -11.17 5.60
CA GLN A 291 6.95 -12.37 5.69
C GLN A 291 8.40 -12.09 5.31
N PHE A 292 8.66 -11.24 4.30
CA PHE A 292 10.02 -10.80 3.98
C PHE A 292 10.67 -10.09 5.16
N GLY A 293 9.97 -9.12 5.77
CA GLY A 293 10.48 -8.41 6.95
C GLY A 293 10.76 -9.35 8.14
N ASP A 294 9.87 -10.32 8.39
CA ASP A 294 10.06 -11.31 9.47
C ASP A 294 11.25 -12.24 9.19
N THR A 295 11.42 -12.69 7.95
CA THR A 295 12.55 -13.53 7.54
C THR A 295 13.88 -12.77 7.69
N LEU A 296 13.98 -11.57 7.15
CA LEU A 296 15.16 -10.72 7.27
C LEU A 296 15.49 -10.41 8.73
N SER A 297 14.46 -10.13 9.54
CA SER A 297 14.62 -9.93 10.98
C SER A 297 15.29 -11.13 11.66
N LYS A 298 14.85 -12.34 11.36
CA LYS A 298 15.40 -13.57 11.95
C LYS A 298 16.80 -13.87 11.46
N GLU A 299 17.05 -13.71 10.18
CA GLU A 299 18.32 -14.09 9.56
C GLU A 299 19.44 -13.07 9.79
N PHE A 300 19.14 -11.78 9.75
CA PHE A 300 20.15 -10.70 9.76
C PHE A 300 20.12 -9.82 11.01
N PHE A 301 18.97 -9.71 11.70
CA PHE A 301 18.80 -8.78 12.83
C PHE A 301 18.52 -9.46 14.17
N GLY A 302 18.86 -10.76 14.31
CA GLY A 302 18.73 -11.49 15.58
C GLY A 302 17.30 -11.63 16.10
N GLY A 303 16.29 -11.56 15.21
CA GLY A 303 14.87 -11.68 15.55
C GLY A 303 14.24 -10.41 16.12
N GLN A 304 14.91 -9.26 16.03
CA GLN A 304 14.30 -7.97 16.39
C GLN A 304 13.21 -7.63 15.36
N SER A 305 12.16 -6.91 15.79
CA SER A 305 11.12 -6.48 14.84
C SER A 305 11.72 -5.68 13.68
N PHE A 306 11.37 -6.02 12.44
CA PHE A 306 11.84 -5.29 11.27
C PHE A 306 11.45 -3.80 11.29
N GLU A 307 10.43 -3.42 12.03
CA GLU A 307 10.05 -2.01 12.24
C GLU A 307 11.14 -1.20 13.00
N THR A 308 12.06 -1.89 13.68
CA THR A 308 13.19 -1.29 14.41
C THR A 308 14.55 -1.55 13.74
N CYS A 309 14.55 -2.15 12.56
CA CYS A 309 15.72 -2.48 11.77
C CYS A 309 15.74 -1.68 10.45
N SER A 310 16.88 -1.63 9.80
CA SER A 310 17.06 -1.03 8.49
C SER A 310 18.06 -1.83 7.68
N ILE A 311 17.83 -1.86 6.38
CA ILE A 311 18.72 -2.51 5.41
C ILE A 311 19.67 -1.52 4.71
N VAL A 312 19.70 -0.26 5.12
CA VAL A 312 20.63 0.75 4.57
C VAL A 312 22.07 0.31 4.77
N ASN A 313 22.89 0.36 3.73
CA ASN A 313 24.27 -0.11 3.71
C ASN A 313 24.47 -1.63 3.94
N HIS A 314 23.46 -2.43 3.63
CA HIS A 314 23.52 -3.88 3.72
C HIS A 314 23.34 -4.53 2.32
N PRO A 315 24.36 -4.44 1.44
CA PRO A 315 24.29 -5.00 0.08
C PRO A 315 24.29 -6.55 0.07
N GLU A 316 24.56 -7.19 1.19
CA GLU A 316 24.50 -8.64 1.37
C GLU A 316 23.09 -9.17 1.61
N ILE A 317 22.14 -8.33 1.92
CA ILE A 317 20.72 -8.65 2.09
C ILE A 317 19.97 -8.55 0.77
#